data_1a7241489d7c5a7b79e287e4a243be0c
#
_entry.id   1a7241489d7c5a7b79e287e4a243be0c
#
_cell.length_a   1.000
_cell.length_b   1.000
_cell.length_c   1.000
_cell.angle_alpha   90.00
_cell.angle_beta   90.00
_cell.angle_gamma   90.00
#
_symmetry.space_group_name_H-M   'P 1'
#
loop_
_entity.id
_entity.type
_entity.pdbx_description
1 polymer ?
#
loop_
_entity_poly.entity_id
_entity_poly.type
_entity_poly.pdbx_seq_one_letter_code
_entity_poly.pdbx_strand_id
1 'polypeptide(L)'
;MEELSKAYKKFVATIYLSGNVCVRSIANREEISNDPVKLAKFYEDNGADEILIFDLSRGEEEHESALSYIRKITGASHIPVCAAGNIKSFEDAVRLLYAGCYRIVLNFAKENNIEMVKMLSDRFGQEVLMAAITSIDVFTEHKELIENNISELLIMHEDCTLKLLKKTIVPMLVPLADIPLERLIDYLDKDVISGVLGTVVNANIEELFGIKELCAERGIKTYGFKALIKWADLKKDDKGLVPCIVQDANNGDVLMMAYMNEEAFDTTVKTGRMNYYSRSRNSQWLKGETSGHFQYVKSLHADCDSDTLLAKVSQVGAACHTGSRSCFFKEIIKVKGILD
;
A
#
# COMPACT_ATOMS: atom_id res chain seq x y z
N MET A 1 27.62 -7.75 -20.48
CA MET A 1 27.28 -7.40 -19.10
C MET A 1 25.79 -7.15 -19.11
N GLU A 2 25.00 -8.11 -18.64
CA GLU A 2 23.56 -7.89 -18.42
C GLU A 2 23.44 -6.74 -17.42
N GLU A 3 22.72 -5.68 -17.82
CA GLU A 3 22.26 -4.67 -16.87
C GLU A 3 21.52 -5.40 -15.75
N LEU A 4 22.11 -5.48 -14.58
CA LEU A 4 21.43 -5.89 -13.35
C LEU A 4 20.19 -5.00 -13.25
N SER A 5 19.05 -5.57 -13.56
CA SER A 5 17.76 -4.87 -13.55
C SER A 5 17.57 -4.29 -12.16
N LYS A 6 17.66 -2.95 -12.01
CA LYS A 6 17.41 -2.27 -10.75
C LYS A 6 16.10 -2.78 -10.15
N ALA A 7 16.13 -3.19 -8.89
CA ALA A 7 14.95 -3.69 -8.19
C ALA A 7 13.89 -2.57 -8.02
N TYR A 8 12.63 -2.97 -7.95
CA TYR A 8 11.54 -2.04 -7.63
C TYR A 8 11.68 -1.49 -6.22
N LYS A 9 11.44 -0.20 -6.05
CA LYS A 9 11.48 0.52 -4.76
C LYS A 9 10.08 0.60 -4.18
N LYS A 10 9.98 0.28 -2.88
CA LYS A 10 8.71 0.25 -2.14
C LYS A 10 8.46 1.55 -1.39
N PHE A 11 7.18 1.93 -1.32
CA PHE A 11 6.67 2.97 -0.44
C PHE A 11 5.81 2.28 0.61
N VAL A 12 6.33 2.20 1.84
CA VAL A 12 5.73 1.42 2.93
C VAL A 12 4.96 2.34 3.87
N ALA A 13 3.65 2.17 3.95
CA ALA A 13 2.84 2.90 4.90
C ALA A 13 2.98 2.30 6.30
N THR A 14 3.03 3.15 7.32
CA THR A 14 3.24 2.72 8.70
C THR A 14 1.98 2.92 9.54
N ILE A 15 1.56 1.88 10.25
CA ILE A 15 0.49 1.92 11.24
C ILE A 15 1.09 1.69 12.62
N TYR A 16 0.88 2.64 13.54
CA TYR A 16 1.26 2.49 14.95
C TYR A 16 0.02 2.09 15.73
N LEU A 17 -0.06 0.82 16.13
CA LEU A 17 -1.22 0.22 16.77
C LEU A 17 -1.02 0.15 18.29
N SER A 18 -1.96 0.69 19.06
CA SER A 18 -2.03 0.58 20.52
C SER A 18 -3.36 -0.05 20.88
N GLY A 19 -3.35 -1.36 21.18
CA GLY A 19 -4.58 -2.13 21.34
C GLY A 19 -5.44 -2.12 20.09
N ASN A 20 -6.54 -1.39 20.11
CA ASN A 20 -7.54 -1.30 19.04
C ASN A 20 -7.54 0.04 18.29
N VAL A 21 -6.64 0.97 18.61
CA VAL A 21 -6.56 2.29 17.99
C VAL A 21 -5.23 2.52 17.30
N CYS A 22 -5.26 3.32 16.23
CA CYS A 22 -4.06 3.78 15.56
C CYS A 22 -3.64 5.12 16.13
N VAL A 23 -2.35 5.24 16.46
CA VAL A 23 -1.75 6.46 16.98
C VAL A 23 -0.77 7.06 15.98
N ARG A 24 -0.44 8.33 16.16
CA ARG A 24 0.37 9.12 15.21
C ARG A 24 1.79 8.58 15.03
N SER A 25 2.46 8.17 16.12
CA SER A 25 3.83 7.63 16.08
C SER A 25 4.19 6.91 17.38
N ILE A 26 5.39 6.33 17.42
CA ILE A 26 5.96 5.75 18.65
C ILE A 26 6.05 6.79 19.77
N ALA A 27 6.47 8.01 19.45
CA ALA A 27 6.66 9.10 20.43
C ALA A 27 5.36 9.88 20.70
N ASN A 28 4.50 10.04 19.71
CA ASN A 28 3.22 10.73 19.83
C ASN A 28 2.05 9.74 19.78
N ARG A 29 1.43 9.51 20.94
CA ARG A 29 0.31 8.57 21.13
C ARG A 29 -1.06 9.18 20.86
N GLU A 30 -1.13 10.33 20.23
CA GLU A 30 -2.38 10.93 19.77
C GLU A 30 -3.10 9.95 18.81
N GLU A 31 -4.36 9.66 19.10
CA GLU A 31 -5.19 8.81 18.25
C GLU A 31 -5.47 9.50 16.90
N ILE A 32 -5.25 8.75 15.81
CA ILE A 32 -5.53 9.21 14.45
C ILE A 32 -6.65 8.40 13.78
N SER A 33 -6.94 7.20 14.29
CA SER A 33 -8.03 6.36 13.80
C SER A 33 -8.41 5.31 14.84
N ASN A 34 -9.71 5.10 15.00
CA ASN A 34 -10.28 4.00 15.80
C ASN A 34 -10.67 2.79 14.94
N ASP A 35 -10.35 2.81 13.65
CA ASP A 35 -10.58 1.71 12.71
C ASP A 35 -9.28 1.40 11.95
N PRO A 36 -8.42 0.53 12.53
CA PRO A 36 -7.15 0.15 11.90
C PRO A 36 -7.30 -0.53 10.54
N VAL A 37 -8.39 -1.27 10.32
CA VAL A 37 -8.65 -1.95 9.05
C VAL A 37 -8.98 -0.94 7.95
N LYS A 38 -9.82 0.05 8.28
CA LYS A 38 -10.16 1.13 7.33
C LYS A 38 -8.93 1.98 7.01
N LEU A 39 -8.05 2.25 7.99
CA LEU A 39 -6.81 2.99 7.76
C LEU A 39 -5.86 2.21 6.85
N ALA A 40 -5.69 0.91 7.09
CA ALA A 40 -4.87 0.04 6.24
C ALA A 40 -5.38 0.04 4.79
N LYS A 41 -6.70 -0.09 4.62
CA LYS A 41 -7.33 -0.03 3.31
C LYS A 41 -7.14 1.34 2.63
N PHE A 42 -7.24 2.42 3.37
CA PHE A 42 -6.97 3.77 2.87
C PHE A 42 -5.54 3.90 2.35
N TYR A 43 -4.55 3.35 3.05
CA TYR A 43 -3.16 3.35 2.61
C TYR A 43 -2.96 2.51 1.34
N GLU A 44 -3.52 1.30 1.30
CA GLU A 44 -3.49 0.43 0.12
C GLU A 44 -4.15 1.10 -1.10
N ASP A 45 -5.33 1.69 -0.91
CA ASP A 45 -6.10 2.32 -2.00
C ASP A 45 -5.39 3.55 -2.57
N ASN A 46 -4.57 4.23 -1.77
CA ASN A 46 -3.76 5.37 -2.20
C ASN A 46 -2.34 4.99 -2.68
N GLY A 47 -2.06 3.71 -2.84
CA GLY A 47 -0.86 3.25 -3.54
C GLY A 47 0.32 2.89 -2.66
N ALA A 48 0.13 2.66 -1.35
CA ALA A 48 1.15 2.00 -0.55
C ALA A 48 1.47 0.61 -1.13
N ASP A 49 2.74 0.23 -1.14
CA ASP A 49 3.18 -1.07 -1.67
C ASP A 49 3.21 -2.16 -0.60
N GLU A 50 3.31 -1.75 0.65
CA GLU A 50 3.37 -2.61 1.83
C GLU A 50 2.89 -1.83 3.04
N ILE A 51 2.32 -2.50 4.03
CA ILE A 51 1.96 -1.91 5.32
C ILE A 51 2.86 -2.49 6.40
N LEU A 52 3.51 -1.63 7.18
CA LEU A 52 4.25 -2.03 8.38
C LEU A 52 3.48 -1.61 9.64
N ILE A 53 3.06 -2.58 10.43
CA ILE A 53 2.35 -2.36 11.69
C ILE A 53 3.34 -2.44 12.84
N PHE A 54 3.42 -1.39 13.65
CA PHE A 54 4.10 -1.40 14.94
C PHE A 54 3.09 -1.64 16.05
N ASP A 55 3.15 -2.79 16.69
CA ASP A 55 2.40 -3.03 17.92
C ASP A 55 3.07 -2.31 19.09
N LEU A 56 2.40 -1.29 19.58
CA LEU A 56 2.86 -0.42 20.67
C LEU A 56 2.10 -0.69 22.00
N SER A 57 1.41 -1.80 22.10
CA SER A 57 0.62 -2.20 23.26
C SER A 57 1.49 -2.33 24.52
N ARG A 58 0.95 -1.92 25.65
CA ARG A 58 1.69 -1.89 26.94
C ARG A 58 1.44 -3.08 27.84
N GLY A 59 0.38 -3.82 27.60
CA GLY A 59 -0.01 -5.00 28.40
C GLY A 59 -0.51 -6.13 27.54
N GLU A 60 -0.76 -7.28 28.15
CA GLU A 60 -1.17 -8.50 27.45
C GLU A 60 -2.53 -8.33 26.76
N GLU A 61 -3.50 -7.73 27.44
CA GLU A 61 -4.84 -7.47 26.90
C GLU A 61 -4.82 -6.56 25.67
N GLU A 62 -4.03 -5.47 25.73
CA GLU A 62 -3.85 -4.59 24.57
C GLU A 62 -3.13 -5.31 23.41
N HIS A 63 -2.14 -6.15 23.73
CA HIS A 63 -1.41 -6.93 22.73
C HIS A 63 -2.32 -7.95 22.04
N GLU A 64 -3.15 -8.69 22.77
CA GLU A 64 -4.13 -9.60 22.21
C GLU A 64 -5.13 -8.87 21.29
N SER A 65 -5.57 -7.68 21.71
CA SER A 65 -6.41 -6.83 20.87
C SER A 65 -5.69 -6.43 19.59
N ALA A 66 -4.44 -5.96 19.69
CA ALA A 66 -3.61 -5.58 18.53
C ALA A 66 -3.43 -6.76 17.57
N LEU A 67 -3.11 -7.95 18.07
CA LEU A 67 -2.97 -9.18 17.26
C LEU A 67 -4.27 -9.53 16.53
N SER A 68 -5.44 -9.34 17.17
CA SER A 68 -6.74 -9.52 16.53
C SER A 68 -6.93 -8.56 15.35
N TYR A 69 -6.53 -7.27 15.50
CA TYR A 69 -6.59 -6.30 14.42
C TYR A 69 -5.57 -6.56 13.32
N ILE A 70 -4.34 -6.98 13.66
CA ILE A 70 -3.34 -7.42 12.67
C ILE A 70 -3.93 -8.51 11.79
N ARG A 71 -4.59 -9.54 12.37
CA ARG A 71 -5.26 -10.60 11.62
C ARG A 71 -6.38 -10.10 10.73
N LYS A 72 -7.17 -9.11 11.17
CA LYS A 72 -8.22 -8.50 10.34
C LYS A 72 -7.62 -7.70 9.18
N ILE A 73 -6.54 -6.96 9.42
CA ILE A 73 -5.84 -6.19 8.39
C ILE A 73 -5.24 -7.12 7.34
N THR A 74 -4.50 -8.15 7.75
CA THR A 74 -3.89 -9.13 6.82
C THR A 74 -4.94 -9.85 5.98
N GLY A 75 -6.09 -10.19 6.58
CA GLY A 75 -7.20 -10.83 5.88
C GLY A 75 -7.98 -9.90 4.91
N ALA A 76 -7.88 -8.58 5.08
CA ALA A 76 -8.58 -7.60 4.27
C ALA A 76 -7.66 -6.91 3.23
N SER A 77 -6.36 -6.94 3.42
CA SER A 77 -5.37 -6.28 2.55
C SER A 77 -4.97 -7.17 1.38
N HIS A 78 -4.76 -6.55 0.20
CA HIS A 78 -4.24 -7.20 -1.00
C HIS A 78 -2.75 -6.90 -1.21
N ILE A 79 -2.15 -6.07 -0.35
CA ILE A 79 -0.71 -5.80 -0.34
C ILE A 79 -0.06 -6.47 0.88
N PRO A 80 1.25 -6.75 0.85
CA PRO A 80 1.95 -7.36 1.97
C PRO A 80 1.79 -6.54 3.26
N VAL A 81 1.53 -7.23 4.37
CA VAL A 81 1.46 -6.64 5.71
C VAL A 81 2.59 -7.23 6.55
N CYS A 82 3.43 -6.36 7.09
CA CYS A 82 4.51 -6.73 8.00
C CYS A 82 4.19 -6.23 9.42
N ALA A 83 4.72 -6.91 10.43
CA ALA A 83 4.51 -6.53 11.82
C ALA A 83 5.80 -6.40 12.61
N ALA A 84 5.83 -5.43 13.50
CA ALA A 84 6.91 -5.13 14.44
C ALA A 84 6.34 -4.86 15.84
N GLY A 85 7.16 -5.02 16.86
CA GLY A 85 6.79 -4.72 18.26
C GLY A 85 6.21 -5.92 19.00
N ASN A 86 6.33 -5.89 20.30
CA ASN A 86 5.85 -6.92 21.24
C ASN A 86 6.27 -8.38 20.95
N ILE A 87 7.31 -8.60 20.15
CA ILE A 87 7.91 -9.91 19.94
C ILE A 87 8.90 -10.17 21.08
N LYS A 88 8.54 -11.04 22.03
CA LYS A 88 9.33 -11.37 23.21
C LYS A 88 9.81 -12.82 23.22
N SER A 89 9.14 -13.67 22.46
CA SER A 89 9.38 -15.11 22.38
C SER A 89 9.23 -15.62 20.95
N PHE A 90 9.71 -16.84 20.71
CA PHE A 90 9.49 -17.54 19.46
C PHE A 90 8.00 -17.69 19.12
N GLU A 91 7.16 -17.94 20.16
CA GLU A 91 5.72 -18.06 19.99
C GLU A 91 5.06 -16.78 19.51
N ASP A 92 5.47 -15.61 20.01
CA ASP A 92 4.95 -14.31 19.53
C ASP A 92 5.24 -14.12 18.05
N ALA A 93 6.47 -14.45 17.62
CA ALA A 93 6.87 -14.40 16.22
C ALA A 93 6.00 -15.32 15.35
N VAL A 94 5.78 -16.53 15.79
CA VAL A 94 4.94 -17.54 15.10
C VAL A 94 3.48 -17.10 15.04
N ARG A 95 2.94 -16.49 16.09
CA ARG A 95 1.57 -15.95 16.12
C ARG A 95 1.33 -14.88 15.09
N LEU A 96 2.31 -13.97 14.87
CA LEU A 96 2.24 -12.94 13.84
C LEU A 96 2.26 -13.53 12.43
N LEU A 97 3.13 -14.53 12.18
CA LEU A 97 3.16 -15.21 10.87
C LEU A 97 1.83 -15.94 10.60
N TYR A 98 1.27 -16.63 11.59
CA TYR A 98 -0.05 -17.28 11.47
C TYR A 98 -1.23 -16.31 11.46
N ALA A 99 -1.03 -15.07 11.91
CA ALA A 99 -1.99 -13.99 11.70
C ALA A 99 -2.01 -13.47 10.26
N GLY A 100 -1.14 -13.99 9.37
CA GLY A 100 -1.07 -13.65 7.95
C GLY A 100 -0.04 -12.56 7.63
N CYS A 101 0.84 -12.20 8.58
CA CYS A 101 1.93 -11.28 8.27
C CYS A 101 2.89 -11.89 7.24
N TYR A 102 3.17 -11.13 6.20
CA TYR A 102 4.13 -11.50 5.17
C TYR A 102 5.54 -11.58 5.72
N ARG A 103 5.90 -10.62 6.61
CA ARG A 103 7.18 -10.60 7.33
C ARG A 103 6.99 -10.07 8.75
N ILE A 104 7.92 -10.43 9.61
CA ILE A 104 8.03 -9.91 10.98
C ILE A 104 9.36 -9.21 11.18
N VAL A 105 9.37 -8.19 12.02
CA VAL A 105 10.55 -7.38 12.32
C VAL A 105 11.08 -7.71 13.71
N LEU A 106 12.26 -8.29 13.77
CA LEU A 106 12.97 -8.59 15.01
C LEU A 106 13.84 -7.39 15.42
N ASN A 107 13.72 -6.94 16.66
CA ASN A 107 14.49 -5.81 17.18
C ASN A 107 15.88 -6.27 17.67
N PHE A 108 16.91 -5.96 16.91
CA PHE A 108 18.29 -6.33 17.23
C PHE A 108 18.91 -5.53 18.38
N ALA A 109 18.19 -4.60 18.99
CA ALA A 109 18.55 -4.05 20.30
C ALA A 109 18.11 -4.93 21.47
N LYS A 110 17.48 -6.11 21.21
CA LYS A 110 16.99 -7.04 22.23
C LYS A 110 17.61 -8.42 22.01
N GLU A 111 18.35 -8.91 22.97
CA GLU A 111 19.06 -10.19 22.93
C GLU A 111 18.13 -11.37 22.61
N ASN A 112 16.97 -11.44 23.26
CA ASN A 112 15.98 -12.51 23.02
C ASN A 112 15.46 -12.54 21.56
N ASN A 113 15.47 -11.41 20.85
CA ASN A 113 15.10 -11.38 19.42
C ASN A 113 16.23 -11.94 18.56
N ILE A 114 17.50 -11.65 18.93
CA ILE A 114 18.69 -12.13 18.22
C ILE A 114 18.81 -13.65 18.37
N GLU A 115 18.63 -14.18 19.58
CA GLU A 115 18.70 -15.62 19.88
C GLU A 115 17.72 -16.47 19.06
N MET A 116 16.54 -15.94 18.74
CA MET A 116 15.53 -16.68 17.98
C MET A 116 15.67 -16.61 16.45
N VAL A 117 16.54 -15.72 15.91
CA VAL A 117 16.69 -15.47 14.46
C VAL A 117 16.92 -16.75 13.70
N LYS A 118 17.94 -17.53 14.10
CA LYS A 118 18.32 -18.74 13.37
C LYS A 118 17.20 -19.79 13.38
N MET A 119 16.56 -20.00 14.53
CA MET A 119 15.48 -20.95 14.67
C MET A 119 14.23 -20.55 13.82
N LEU A 120 13.94 -19.26 13.75
CA LEU A 120 12.86 -18.74 12.89
C LEU A 120 13.21 -18.89 11.41
N SER A 121 14.44 -18.54 11.03
CA SER A 121 14.93 -18.67 9.65
C SER A 121 14.96 -20.13 9.18
N ASP A 122 15.44 -21.04 10.02
CA ASP A 122 15.48 -22.49 9.70
C ASP A 122 14.06 -23.07 9.52
N ARG A 123 13.06 -22.55 10.25
CA ARG A 123 11.68 -23.07 10.22
C ARG A 123 10.80 -22.44 9.15
N PHE A 124 10.93 -21.14 8.91
CA PHE A 124 10.00 -20.38 8.08
C PHE A 124 10.66 -19.75 6.84
N GLY A 125 12.00 -19.83 6.73
CA GLY A 125 12.79 -19.16 5.70
C GLY A 125 13.23 -17.76 6.13
N GLN A 126 14.35 -17.31 5.57
CA GLN A 126 14.86 -15.95 5.82
C GLN A 126 13.94 -14.87 5.24
N GLU A 127 13.16 -15.18 4.21
CA GLU A 127 12.27 -14.26 3.50
C GLU A 127 11.18 -13.65 4.38
N VAL A 128 10.82 -14.31 5.50
CA VAL A 128 9.81 -13.82 6.44
C VAL A 128 10.40 -12.94 7.54
N LEU A 129 11.73 -12.77 7.58
CA LEU A 129 12.42 -12.07 8.67
C LEU A 129 13.02 -10.74 8.21
N MET A 130 12.74 -9.70 8.99
CA MET A 130 13.39 -8.41 8.93
C MET A 130 14.12 -8.12 10.25
N ALA A 131 15.22 -7.37 10.19
CA ALA A 131 15.93 -6.92 11.38
C ALA A 131 15.81 -5.40 11.55
N ALA A 132 15.28 -4.95 12.70
CA ALA A 132 15.32 -3.54 13.06
C ALA A 132 16.70 -3.17 13.63
N ILE A 133 17.40 -2.27 12.94
CA ILE A 133 18.77 -1.84 13.26
C ILE A 133 18.73 -0.41 13.84
N THR A 134 19.17 -0.27 15.08
CA THR A 134 19.19 1.00 15.81
C THR A 134 20.53 1.72 15.74
N SER A 135 21.61 0.98 15.52
CA SER A 135 22.97 1.55 15.41
C SER A 135 23.86 0.71 14.49
N ILE A 136 24.96 1.31 14.04
CA ILE A 136 25.98 0.63 13.24
C ILE A 136 26.70 -0.47 14.03
N ASP A 137 26.83 -0.29 15.35
CA ASP A 137 27.52 -1.23 16.21
C ASP A 137 26.71 -2.53 16.31
N VAL A 138 25.40 -2.44 16.53
CA VAL A 138 24.47 -3.60 16.51
C VAL A 138 24.58 -4.37 15.19
N PHE A 139 24.60 -3.66 14.06
CA PHE A 139 24.78 -4.32 12.76
C PHE A 139 26.13 -5.02 12.65
N THR A 140 27.20 -4.35 13.07
CA THR A 140 28.56 -4.87 12.91
C THR A 140 28.79 -6.10 13.78
N GLU A 141 28.26 -6.10 15.01
CA GLU A 141 28.34 -7.22 15.96
C GLU A 141 27.64 -8.47 15.43
N HIS A 142 26.48 -8.30 14.77
CA HIS A 142 25.64 -9.42 14.31
C HIS A 142 25.65 -9.60 12.78
N LYS A 143 26.64 -9.05 12.08
CA LYS A 143 26.66 -8.99 10.61
C LYS A 143 26.46 -10.36 9.95
N GLU A 144 27.21 -11.38 10.37
CA GLU A 144 27.12 -12.71 9.78
C GLU A 144 25.74 -13.35 9.99
N LEU A 145 25.17 -13.21 11.19
CA LEU A 145 23.82 -13.70 11.49
C LEU A 145 22.78 -13.01 10.61
N ILE A 146 22.88 -11.69 10.45
CA ILE A 146 22.00 -10.89 9.62
C ILE A 146 22.10 -11.30 8.15
N GLU A 147 23.30 -11.34 7.58
CA GLU A 147 23.49 -11.62 6.16
C GLU A 147 23.06 -13.05 5.77
N ASN A 148 23.05 -14.00 6.71
CA ASN A 148 22.65 -15.38 6.45
C ASN A 148 21.16 -15.67 6.74
N ASN A 149 20.45 -14.84 7.51
CA ASN A 149 19.12 -15.18 8.03
C ASN A 149 18.07 -14.09 7.87
N ILE A 150 18.44 -12.90 7.41
CA ILE A 150 17.53 -11.75 7.32
C ILE A 150 17.39 -11.32 5.85
N SER A 151 16.16 -11.12 5.41
CA SER A 151 15.86 -10.70 4.03
C SER A 151 15.92 -9.21 3.81
N GLU A 152 15.66 -8.40 4.85
CA GLU A 152 15.61 -6.95 4.75
C GLU A 152 15.89 -6.29 6.11
N LEU A 153 16.60 -5.18 6.09
CA LEU A 153 16.84 -4.36 7.29
C LEU A 153 15.78 -3.26 7.38
N LEU A 154 15.20 -3.09 8.55
CA LEU A 154 14.45 -1.89 8.92
C LEU A 154 15.39 -0.94 9.66
N ILE A 155 15.75 0.16 9.06
CA ILE A 155 16.61 1.16 9.71
C ILE A 155 15.73 2.00 10.64
N MET A 156 16.15 2.16 11.90
CA MET A 156 15.36 2.89 12.89
C MET A 156 15.72 4.37 12.97
N HIS A 157 16.90 4.75 12.50
CA HIS A 157 17.40 6.14 12.51
C HIS A 157 18.11 6.47 11.20
N GLU A 158 17.76 7.60 10.59
CA GLU A 158 18.32 8.03 9.30
C GLU A 158 19.84 8.07 9.27
N ASP A 159 20.50 8.50 10.36
CA ASP A 159 21.95 8.56 10.49
C ASP A 159 22.64 7.19 10.31
N CYS A 160 21.95 6.10 10.59
CA CYS A 160 22.47 4.75 10.38
C CYS A 160 22.51 4.39 8.90
N THR A 161 21.57 4.91 8.08
CA THR A 161 21.47 4.60 6.66
C THR A 161 22.76 4.88 5.92
N LEU A 162 23.29 6.11 6.04
CA LEU A 162 24.48 6.52 5.32
C LEU A 162 25.71 5.67 5.69
N LYS A 163 25.80 5.24 6.96
CA LYS A 163 26.90 4.42 7.46
C LYS A 163 26.82 2.97 6.96
N LEU A 164 25.62 2.48 6.70
CA LEU A 164 25.34 1.10 6.25
C LEU A 164 25.44 0.92 4.74
N LEU A 165 25.25 1.97 3.92
CA LEU A 165 25.19 1.91 2.46
C LEU A 165 26.33 1.09 1.80
N LYS A 166 27.51 1.09 2.40
CA LYS A 166 28.71 0.38 1.88
C LYS A 166 29.11 -0.84 2.71
N LYS A 167 28.31 -1.21 3.71
CA LYS A 167 28.68 -2.25 4.69
C LYS A 167 27.80 -3.49 4.62
N THR A 168 26.63 -3.38 4.01
CA THR A 168 25.68 -4.48 3.86
C THR A 168 25.30 -4.70 2.41
N ILE A 169 24.99 -5.96 2.10
CA ILE A 169 24.32 -6.37 0.85
C ILE A 169 22.83 -6.63 1.08
N VAL A 170 22.38 -6.71 2.35
CA VAL A 170 20.98 -6.92 2.70
C VAL A 170 20.19 -5.65 2.39
N PRO A 171 19.07 -5.74 1.64
CA PRO A 171 18.24 -4.60 1.31
C PRO A 171 17.79 -3.81 2.54
N MET A 172 17.69 -2.50 2.43
CA MET A 172 17.33 -1.62 3.53
C MET A 172 16.03 -0.87 3.25
N LEU A 173 15.10 -0.94 4.19
CA LEU A 173 13.92 -0.08 4.30
C LEU A 173 14.25 1.09 5.23
N VAL A 174 14.13 2.33 4.73
CA VAL A 174 14.66 3.53 5.40
C VAL A 174 13.55 4.46 5.85
N PRO A 175 13.49 4.86 7.14
CA PRO A 175 12.57 5.87 7.62
C PRO A 175 13.03 7.26 7.18
N LEU A 176 12.14 7.99 6.51
CA LEU A 176 12.40 9.35 6.11
C LEU A 176 11.33 10.30 6.67
N ALA A 177 11.79 11.48 7.08
CA ALA A 177 10.90 12.62 7.32
C ALA A 177 10.26 13.08 6.01
N ASP A 178 9.39 14.07 6.07
CA ASP A 178 8.91 14.74 4.88
C ASP A 178 10.06 15.56 4.29
N ILE A 179 10.55 15.11 3.13
CA ILE A 179 11.74 15.66 2.46
C ILE A 179 11.42 16.01 1.01
N PRO A 180 12.15 16.96 0.40
CA PRO A 180 12.01 17.27 -1.02
C PRO A 180 12.20 16.04 -1.92
N LEU A 181 11.47 16.04 -3.04
CA LEU A 181 11.46 14.91 -4.01
C LEU A 181 12.87 14.55 -4.50
N GLU A 182 13.71 15.55 -4.77
CA GLU A 182 15.09 15.34 -5.24
C GLU A 182 15.88 14.51 -4.23
N ARG A 183 15.72 14.80 -2.95
CA ARG A 183 16.38 14.07 -1.87
C ARG A 183 15.84 12.66 -1.70
N LEU A 184 14.52 12.49 -1.87
CA LEU A 184 13.89 11.17 -1.89
C LEU A 184 14.44 10.30 -3.03
N ILE A 185 14.58 10.87 -4.22
CA ILE A 185 15.16 10.21 -5.40
C ILE A 185 16.61 9.80 -5.12
N ASP A 186 17.42 10.68 -4.51
CA ASP A 186 18.80 10.37 -4.15
C ASP A 186 18.93 9.15 -3.21
N TYR A 187 17.97 8.97 -2.28
CA TYR A 187 17.90 7.76 -1.45
C TYR A 187 17.52 6.54 -2.29
N LEU A 188 16.43 6.62 -3.04
CA LEU A 188 15.88 5.51 -3.81
C LEU A 188 16.82 5.04 -4.94
N ASP A 189 17.71 5.90 -5.43
CA ASP A 189 18.71 5.52 -6.46
C ASP A 189 19.84 4.64 -5.91
N LYS A 190 19.94 4.44 -4.60
CA LYS A 190 20.92 3.51 -4.00
C LYS A 190 20.41 2.07 -4.11
N ASP A 191 21.19 1.19 -4.73
CA ASP A 191 20.78 -0.20 -5.01
C ASP A 191 20.36 -0.95 -3.75
N VAL A 192 21.07 -0.77 -2.65
CA VAL A 192 20.80 -1.44 -1.38
C VAL A 192 19.54 -0.92 -0.67
N ILE A 193 19.02 0.25 -1.03
CA ILE A 193 17.74 0.75 -0.49
C ILE A 193 16.59 0.08 -1.25
N SER A 194 15.81 -0.73 -0.56
CA SER A 194 14.63 -1.42 -1.10
C SER A 194 13.38 -0.57 -1.10
N GLY A 195 13.32 0.42 -0.22
CA GLY A 195 12.16 1.30 -0.10
C GLY A 195 12.28 2.30 1.04
N VAL A 196 11.22 3.07 1.20
CA VAL A 196 11.10 4.12 2.21
C VAL A 196 9.81 3.98 3.01
N LEU A 197 9.83 4.47 4.25
CA LEU A 197 8.67 4.55 5.14
C LEU A 197 8.73 5.85 5.96
N GLY A 198 7.75 6.02 6.84
CA GLY A 198 7.69 7.16 7.76
C GLY A 198 6.88 8.32 7.22
N THR A 199 7.19 9.54 7.67
CA THR A 199 6.41 10.74 7.36
C THR A 199 6.37 11.02 5.85
N VAL A 200 7.46 10.75 5.12
CA VAL A 200 7.54 10.91 3.66
C VAL A 200 6.46 10.12 2.92
N VAL A 201 6.04 8.96 3.45
CA VAL A 201 4.95 8.15 2.88
C VAL A 201 3.60 8.52 3.48
N ASN A 202 3.49 8.50 4.82
CA ASN A 202 2.20 8.66 5.50
C ASN A 202 1.59 10.06 5.32
N ALA A 203 2.40 11.12 5.30
CA ALA A 203 1.90 12.48 5.09
C ALA A 203 1.52 12.77 3.63
N ASN A 204 2.15 12.07 2.69
CA ASN A 204 1.94 12.26 1.26
C ASN A 204 1.14 11.10 0.62
N ILE A 205 0.42 10.34 1.44
CA ILE A 205 -0.23 9.10 0.98
C ILE A 205 -1.22 9.34 -0.17
N GLU A 206 -1.93 10.45 -0.16
CA GLU A 206 -2.92 10.77 -1.19
C GLU A 206 -2.30 11.17 -2.53
N GLU A 207 -1.02 11.55 -2.53
CA GLU A 207 -0.24 11.93 -3.70
C GLU A 207 0.77 10.86 -4.13
N LEU A 208 0.75 9.70 -3.47
CA LEU A 208 1.80 8.69 -3.59
C LEU A 208 1.96 8.15 -5.01
N PHE A 209 0.88 7.98 -5.76
CA PHE A 209 0.96 7.58 -7.17
C PHE A 209 1.71 8.61 -8.02
N GLY A 210 1.44 9.92 -7.80
CA GLY A 210 2.15 11.00 -8.49
C GLY A 210 3.65 11.04 -8.12
N ILE A 211 4.00 10.83 -6.85
CA ILE A 211 5.38 10.74 -6.39
C ILE A 211 6.10 9.57 -7.08
N LYS A 212 5.45 8.42 -7.16
CA LYS A 212 6.00 7.23 -7.84
C LYS A 212 6.23 7.46 -9.34
N GLU A 213 5.31 8.16 -10.01
CA GLU A 213 5.48 8.54 -11.42
C GLU A 213 6.69 9.45 -11.61
N LEU A 214 6.84 10.48 -10.78
CA LEU A 214 8.01 11.36 -10.80
C LEU A 214 9.32 10.61 -10.52
N CYS A 215 9.30 9.61 -9.64
CA CYS A 215 10.44 8.70 -9.44
C CYS A 215 10.73 7.88 -10.70
N ALA A 216 9.69 7.37 -11.36
CA ALA A 216 9.84 6.59 -12.59
C ALA A 216 10.41 7.43 -13.75
N GLU A 217 10.01 8.69 -13.89
CA GLU A 217 10.58 9.65 -14.85
C GLU A 217 12.09 9.88 -14.63
N ARG A 218 12.57 9.71 -13.41
CA ARG A 218 14.00 9.80 -13.03
C ARG A 218 14.72 8.44 -13.07
N GLY A 219 14.08 7.41 -13.64
CA GLY A 219 14.67 6.07 -13.81
C GLY A 219 14.63 5.18 -12.57
N ILE A 220 13.91 5.57 -11.51
CA ILE A 220 13.66 4.73 -10.34
C ILE A 220 12.46 3.83 -10.64
N LYS A 221 12.63 2.53 -10.57
CA LYS A 221 11.52 1.58 -10.74
C LYS A 221 10.64 1.57 -9.50
N THR A 222 9.37 1.93 -9.65
CA THR A 222 8.36 1.92 -8.58
C THR A 222 7.16 1.09 -9.01
N TYR A 223 6.42 0.55 -8.05
CA TYR A 223 5.13 -0.08 -8.32
C TYR A 223 4.09 1.01 -8.63
N GLY A 224 3.25 0.76 -9.62
CA GLY A 224 2.21 1.71 -10.03
C GLY A 224 1.44 1.18 -11.23
N PHE A 225 0.51 1.97 -11.73
CA PHE A 225 -0.21 1.65 -12.95
C PHE A 225 0.61 2.03 -14.17
N LYS A 226 0.51 1.20 -15.19
CA LYS A 226 1.06 1.44 -16.51
C LYS A 226 -0.02 1.14 -17.55
N ALA A 227 -0.36 2.12 -18.36
CA ALA A 227 -1.26 1.90 -19.48
C ALA A 227 -0.59 0.95 -20.48
N LEU A 228 -1.24 -0.18 -20.78
CA LEU A 228 -0.82 -1.15 -21.79
C LEU A 228 -1.42 -0.82 -23.16
N ILE A 229 -2.52 -0.05 -23.18
CA ILE A 229 -3.22 0.43 -24.35
C ILE A 229 -3.20 1.96 -24.28
N LYS A 230 -2.86 2.62 -25.38
CA LYS A 230 -2.87 4.09 -25.46
C LYS A 230 -4.31 4.57 -25.69
N TRP A 231 -4.62 5.78 -25.23
CA TRP A 231 -5.92 6.40 -25.53
C TRP A 231 -6.24 6.44 -27.03
N ALA A 232 -5.21 6.68 -27.84
CA ALA A 232 -5.33 6.71 -29.31
C ALA A 232 -5.88 5.41 -29.91
N ASP A 233 -5.63 4.26 -29.27
CA ASP A 233 -6.03 2.94 -29.74
C ASP A 233 -7.47 2.59 -29.39
N LEU A 234 -8.14 3.39 -28.53
CA LEU A 234 -9.54 3.20 -28.18
C LEU A 234 -10.44 3.80 -29.26
N LYS A 235 -11.60 3.20 -29.50
CA LYS A 235 -12.66 3.73 -30.34
C LYS A 235 -13.53 4.70 -29.53
N LYS A 236 -13.60 5.95 -29.96
CA LYS A 236 -14.33 7.03 -29.31
C LYS A 236 -15.63 7.31 -30.05
N ASP A 237 -16.61 7.84 -29.34
CA ASP A 237 -17.80 8.44 -29.93
C ASP A 237 -17.46 9.73 -30.72
N ASP A 238 -18.47 10.34 -31.38
CA ASP A 238 -18.30 11.57 -32.18
C ASP A 238 -17.81 12.78 -31.34
N LYS A 239 -17.83 12.67 -30.01
CA LYS A 239 -17.34 13.69 -29.09
C LYS A 239 -15.98 13.36 -28.49
N GLY A 240 -15.33 12.30 -28.97
CA GLY A 240 -14.04 11.86 -28.47
C GLY A 240 -14.11 11.19 -27.10
N LEU A 241 -15.27 10.61 -26.73
CA LEU A 241 -15.49 9.99 -25.44
C LEU A 241 -15.60 8.47 -25.54
N VAL A 242 -15.16 7.78 -24.48
CA VAL A 242 -15.34 6.32 -24.31
C VAL A 242 -16.18 6.08 -23.05
N PRO A 243 -17.27 5.28 -23.11
CA PRO A 243 -18.01 4.88 -21.93
C PRO A 243 -17.15 3.99 -21.02
N CYS A 244 -17.32 4.16 -19.71
CA CYS A 244 -16.65 3.39 -18.69
C CYS A 244 -17.67 2.81 -17.71
N ILE A 245 -17.82 1.49 -17.73
CA ILE A 245 -18.59 0.74 -16.74
C ILE A 245 -17.73 0.59 -15.49
N VAL A 246 -18.32 0.85 -14.32
CA VAL A 246 -17.61 0.79 -13.05
C VAL A 246 -18.16 -0.34 -12.19
N GLN A 247 -17.29 -1.25 -11.79
CA GLN A 247 -17.62 -2.45 -11.03
C GLN A 247 -16.87 -2.45 -9.69
N ASP A 248 -17.51 -2.87 -8.62
CA ASP A 248 -16.86 -3.11 -7.34
C ASP A 248 -15.91 -4.31 -7.46
N ALA A 249 -14.64 -4.11 -7.11
CA ALA A 249 -13.62 -5.15 -7.22
C ALA A 249 -13.82 -6.31 -6.22
N ASN A 250 -14.52 -6.07 -5.10
CA ASN A 250 -14.67 -7.06 -4.03
C ASN A 250 -15.83 -8.03 -4.28
N ASN A 251 -16.99 -7.52 -4.78
CA ASN A 251 -18.22 -8.31 -4.92
C ASN A 251 -18.76 -8.41 -6.35
N GLY A 252 -18.18 -7.64 -7.29
CA GLY A 252 -18.57 -7.66 -8.69
C GLY A 252 -19.82 -6.84 -9.02
N ASP A 253 -20.40 -6.08 -8.07
CA ASP A 253 -21.55 -5.22 -8.34
C ASP A 253 -21.21 -4.14 -9.36
N VAL A 254 -22.08 -3.93 -10.34
CA VAL A 254 -21.99 -2.78 -11.24
C VAL A 254 -22.47 -1.53 -10.50
N LEU A 255 -21.59 -0.57 -10.32
CA LEU A 255 -21.81 0.61 -9.51
C LEU A 255 -22.41 1.77 -10.30
N MET A 256 -21.85 2.07 -11.46
CA MET A 256 -22.24 3.19 -12.30
C MET A 256 -21.67 3.05 -13.70
N MET A 257 -22.08 3.95 -14.59
CA MET A 257 -21.44 4.19 -15.88
C MET A 257 -21.20 5.70 -16.03
N ALA A 258 -20.02 6.05 -16.54
CA ALA A 258 -19.65 7.43 -16.88
C ALA A 258 -18.84 7.44 -18.18
N TYR A 259 -18.38 8.61 -18.60
CA TYR A 259 -17.58 8.77 -19.81
C TYR A 259 -16.19 9.26 -19.45
N MET A 260 -15.21 8.87 -20.24
CA MET A 260 -13.83 9.35 -20.16
C MET A 260 -13.46 10.02 -21.48
N ASN A 261 -12.67 11.07 -21.40
CA ASN A 261 -11.84 11.59 -22.48
C ASN A 261 -10.37 11.26 -22.19
N GLU A 262 -9.43 11.64 -23.05
CA GLU A 262 -8.00 11.37 -22.89
C GLU A 262 -7.46 11.86 -21.55
N GLU A 263 -7.75 13.09 -21.18
CA GLU A 263 -7.30 13.70 -19.93
C GLU A 263 -7.82 12.92 -18.69
N ALA A 264 -9.10 12.47 -18.70
CA ALA A 264 -9.66 11.68 -17.63
C ALA A 264 -8.99 10.30 -17.53
N PHE A 265 -8.70 9.68 -18.68
CA PHE A 265 -7.99 8.40 -18.74
C PHE A 265 -6.56 8.54 -18.18
N ASP A 266 -5.80 9.51 -18.68
CA ASP A 266 -4.41 9.73 -18.25
C ASP A 266 -4.33 10.07 -16.76
N THR A 267 -5.21 10.95 -16.28
CA THR A 267 -5.30 11.30 -14.85
C THR A 267 -5.66 10.08 -14.00
N THR A 268 -6.57 9.22 -14.47
CA THR A 268 -6.93 7.98 -13.78
C THR A 268 -5.74 7.04 -13.66
N VAL A 269 -5.00 6.81 -14.73
CA VAL A 269 -3.77 5.97 -14.71
C VAL A 269 -2.72 6.56 -13.79
N LYS A 270 -2.52 7.87 -13.86
CA LYS A 270 -1.51 8.60 -13.08
C LYS A 270 -1.80 8.61 -11.58
N THR A 271 -3.06 8.78 -11.19
CA THR A 271 -3.44 9.01 -9.79
C THR A 271 -4.02 7.78 -9.09
N GLY A 272 -4.36 6.72 -9.84
CA GLY A 272 -5.08 5.57 -9.30
C GLY A 272 -6.50 5.87 -8.83
N ARG A 273 -7.02 7.07 -9.13
CA ARG A 273 -8.37 7.52 -8.75
C ARG A 273 -9.19 7.74 -10.01
N MET A 274 -10.45 7.29 -10.02
CA MET A 274 -11.31 7.41 -11.18
C MET A 274 -11.65 8.87 -11.47
N ASN A 275 -11.24 9.30 -12.64
CA ASN A 275 -11.58 10.58 -13.24
C ASN A 275 -12.48 10.35 -14.44
N TYR A 276 -13.46 11.23 -14.64
CA TYR A 276 -14.44 11.14 -15.71
C TYR A 276 -14.59 12.48 -16.41
N TYR A 277 -15.26 12.42 -17.56
CA TYR A 277 -15.72 13.59 -18.28
C TYR A 277 -17.24 13.74 -18.17
N SER A 278 -17.70 14.85 -17.61
CA SER A 278 -19.12 15.16 -17.50
C SER A 278 -19.64 15.78 -18.79
N ARG A 279 -20.46 15.05 -19.55
CA ARG A 279 -21.07 15.54 -20.79
C ARG A 279 -21.98 16.76 -20.59
N SER A 280 -22.69 16.80 -19.45
CA SER A 280 -23.62 17.91 -19.16
C SER A 280 -22.90 19.17 -18.68
N ARG A 281 -21.79 19.02 -17.96
CA ARG A 281 -20.99 20.15 -17.45
C ARG A 281 -19.85 20.56 -18.39
N ASN A 282 -19.56 19.71 -19.37
CA ASN A 282 -18.43 19.85 -20.29
C ASN A 282 -17.09 20.04 -19.56
N SER A 283 -16.85 19.23 -18.54
CA SER A 283 -15.68 19.37 -17.66
C SER A 283 -15.20 18.05 -17.08
N GLN A 284 -13.95 18.00 -16.70
CA GLN A 284 -13.36 16.92 -15.92
C GLN A 284 -14.04 16.79 -14.55
N TRP A 285 -14.00 15.60 -13.99
CA TRP A 285 -14.63 15.28 -12.72
C TRP A 285 -13.90 14.14 -12.02
N LEU A 286 -13.25 14.42 -10.90
CA LEU A 286 -12.72 13.41 -9.98
C LEU A 286 -13.88 12.84 -9.15
N LYS A 287 -14.09 11.52 -9.25
CA LYS A 287 -15.13 10.85 -8.46
C LYS A 287 -14.81 10.92 -6.96
N GLY A 288 -15.73 11.50 -6.22
CA GLY A 288 -15.58 11.66 -4.77
C GLY A 288 -15.03 13.00 -4.31
N GLU A 289 -14.58 13.87 -5.21
CA GLU A 289 -13.99 15.17 -4.88
C GLU A 289 -14.85 15.99 -3.88
N THR A 290 -16.15 16.01 -4.07
CA THR A 290 -17.06 16.76 -3.21
C THR A 290 -17.65 15.91 -2.07
N SER A 291 -17.89 14.62 -2.31
CA SER A 291 -18.62 13.74 -1.39
C SER A 291 -17.73 12.89 -0.49
N GLY A 292 -16.43 12.81 -0.77
CA GLY A 292 -15.52 11.84 -0.14
C GLY A 292 -15.73 10.39 -0.63
N HIS A 293 -16.67 10.15 -1.56
CA HIS A 293 -16.97 8.80 -2.07
C HIS A 293 -16.07 8.47 -3.26
N PHE A 294 -14.78 8.36 -3.00
CA PHE A 294 -13.76 8.08 -4.01
C PHE A 294 -13.90 6.67 -4.60
N GLN A 295 -13.36 6.51 -5.80
CA GLN A 295 -13.18 5.23 -6.49
C GLN A 295 -11.70 5.04 -6.79
N TYR A 296 -11.09 4.05 -6.13
CA TYR A 296 -9.68 3.72 -6.31
C TYR A 296 -9.55 2.55 -7.30
N VAL A 297 -8.74 2.73 -8.33
CA VAL A 297 -8.58 1.75 -9.41
C VAL A 297 -7.88 0.50 -8.88
N LYS A 298 -8.46 -0.66 -9.20
CA LYS A 298 -7.79 -1.96 -9.05
C LYS A 298 -7.40 -2.55 -10.40
N SER A 299 -8.22 -2.35 -11.43
CA SER A 299 -7.87 -2.65 -12.82
C SER A 299 -8.74 -1.85 -13.79
N LEU A 300 -8.22 -1.66 -15.01
CA LEU A 300 -8.93 -1.03 -16.11
C LEU A 300 -8.74 -1.90 -17.37
N HIS A 301 -9.84 -2.26 -18.02
CA HIS A 301 -9.86 -3.13 -19.21
C HIS A 301 -10.63 -2.44 -20.34
N ALA A 302 -10.21 -2.67 -21.58
CA ALA A 302 -11.03 -2.39 -22.74
C ALA A 302 -11.79 -3.67 -23.13
N ASP A 303 -12.95 -3.52 -23.75
CA ASP A 303 -13.66 -4.65 -24.34
C ASP A 303 -13.01 -5.15 -25.65
N CYS A 304 -13.66 -6.11 -26.31
CA CYS A 304 -13.06 -6.83 -27.44
C CYS A 304 -12.80 -5.95 -28.69
N ASP A 305 -13.54 -4.87 -28.88
CA ASP A 305 -13.37 -3.95 -30.00
C ASP A 305 -12.96 -2.53 -29.58
N SER A 306 -12.61 -2.37 -28.29
CA SER A 306 -11.98 -1.18 -27.69
C SER A 306 -12.86 0.08 -27.73
N ASP A 307 -14.19 -0.07 -27.65
CA ASP A 307 -15.15 1.04 -27.61
C ASP A 307 -15.75 1.27 -26.22
N THR A 308 -15.49 0.38 -25.25
CA THR A 308 -16.01 0.45 -23.88
C THR A 308 -14.93 0.06 -22.88
N LEU A 309 -14.86 0.77 -21.74
CA LEU A 309 -13.95 0.46 -20.64
C LEU A 309 -14.71 -0.19 -19.48
N LEU A 310 -14.07 -1.15 -18.81
CA LEU A 310 -14.49 -1.72 -17.53
C LEU A 310 -13.44 -1.37 -16.46
N ALA A 311 -13.82 -0.52 -15.51
CA ALA A 311 -13.01 -0.21 -14.34
C ALA A 311 -13.46 -1.05 -13.14
N LYS A 312 -12.56 -1.85 -12.57
CA LYS A 312 -12.77 -2.47 -11.26
C LYS A 312 -12.16 -1.58 -10.19
N VAL A 313 -12.97 -1.21 -9.19
CA VAL A 313 -12.59 -0.19 -8.20
C VAL A 313 -12.86 -0.65 -6.78
N SER A 314 -12.09 -0.08 -5.83
CA SER A 314 -12.47 -0.01 -4.43
C SER A 314 -13.35 1.22 -4.24
N GLN A 315 -14.64 1.02 -3.92
CA GLN A 315 -15.62 2.10 -3.76
C GLN A 315 -15.74 2.51 -2.30
N VAL A 316 -15.48 3.78 -2.00
CA VAL A 316 -15.79 4.39 -0.70
C VAL A 316 -17.23 4.90 -0.71
N GLY A 317 -18.05 4.43 0.24
CA GLY A 317 -19.43 4.88 0.39
C GLY A 317 -20.32 4.60 -0.83
N ALA A 318 -21.24 5.52 -1.13
CA ALA A 318 -22.19 5.40 -2.22
C ALA A 318 -21.61 5.84 -3.57
N ALA A 319 -21.81 5.06 -4.63
CA ALA A 319 -21.45 5.48 -5.97
C ALA A 319 -22.45 6.51 -6.54
N CYS A 320 -23.72 6.36 -6.22
CA CYS A 320 -24.79 7.25 -6.71
C CYS A 320 -24.89 8.54 -5.89
N HIS A 321 -25.19 9.65 -6.56
CA HIS A 321 -25.48 10.95 -5.91
C HIS A 321 -26.73 10.94 -5.03
N THR A 322 -27.62 9.95 -5.20
CA THR A 322 -28.82 9.75 -4.35
C THR A 322 -28.51 9.08 -3.02
N GLY A 323 -27.25 8.68 -2.76
CA GLY A 323 -26.86 7.90 -1.59
C GLY A 323 -26.97 6.38 -1.78
N SER A 324 -27.45 5.89 -2.93
CA SER A 324 -27.49 4.46 -3.24
C SER A 324 -26.08 3.92 -3.54
N ARG A 325 -25.81 2.67 -3.14
CA ARG A 325 -24.56 1.97 -3.43
C ARG A 325 -24.28 1.92 -4.93
N SER A 326 -25.29 1.62 -5.74
CA SER A 326 -25.24 1.56 -7.20
C SER A 326 -26.20 2.57 -7.82
N CYS A 327 -25.90 3.01 -9.04
CA CYS A 327 -26.84 3.80 -9.87
C CYS A 327 -27.93 2.93 -10.52
N PHE A 328 -27.73 1.61 -10.53
CA PHE A 328 -28.63 0.64 -11.22
C PHE A 328 -29.62 0.01 -10.24
N PHE A 329 -30.43 0.85 -9.56
CA PHE A 329 -31.40 0.41 -8.57
C PHE A 329 -32.88 0.45 -9.07
N LYS A 330 -33.12 0.93 -10.31
CA LYS A 330 -34.46 0.94 -10.91
C LYS A 330 -34.68 -0.33 -11.71
N GLU A 331 -35.53 -1.22 -11.20
CA GLU A 331 -35.90 -2.42 -11.91
C GLU A 331 -36.84 -2.04 -13.08
N ILE A 332 -36.58 -2.56 -14.29
CA ILE A 332 -37.37 -2.31 -15.49
C ILE A 332 -38.26 -3.53 -15.83
N ILE A 333 -37.76 -4.74 -15.60
CA ILE A 333 -38.43 -6.00 -15.86
C ILE A 333 -38.40 -6.87 -14.62
N LYS A 334 -39.52 -7.35 -14.17
CA LYS A 334 -39.66 -8.37 -13.13
C LYS A 334 -40.19 -9.66 -13.72
N VAL A 335 -39.66 -10.81 -13.33
CA VAL A 335 -40.18 -12.11 -13.75
C VAL A 335 -41.48 -12.34 -13.02
N LYS A 336 -42.61 -12.52 -13.76
CA LYS A 336 -43.90 -12.82 -13.18
C LYS A 336 -43.89 -14.21 -12.53
N GLY A 337 -44.44 -14.32 -11.32
CA GLY A 337 -44.70 -15.61 -10.66
C GLY A 337 -43.59 -16.16 -9.79
N ILE A 338 -42.50 -15.39 -9.51
CA ILE A 338 -41.43 -15.86 -8.61
C ILE A 338 -41.57 -15.29 -7.19
N LEU A 339 -42.27 -14.20 -6.97
CA LEU A 339 -42.61 -13.64 -5.65
C LEU A 339 -43.84 -12.70 -5.80
N ASP A 340 -45.03 -13.23 -5.81
CA ASP A 340 -46.25 -12.49 -5.43
C ASP A 340 -46.67 -12.94 -4.04
#